data_3dd79aaca80b897b3b544fa5d26f55ff
#
_entry.id   3dd79aaca80b897b3b544fa5d26f55ff
#
_cell.length_a   1.000
_cell.length_b   1.000
_cell.length_c   1.000
_cell.angle_alpha   90.00
_cell.angle_beta   90.00
_cell.angle_gamma   90.00
#
_symmetry.space_group_name_H-M   'P 1'
#
loop_
_entity.id
_entity.type
_entity.pdbx_description
1 polymer ?
#
loop_
_entity_poly.entity_id
_entity_poly.type
_entity_poly.pdbx_seq_one_letter_code
_entity_poly.pdbx_strand_id
1 'polypeptide(L)'
;NNMLGCLMLSTSSGRGDFDVNPKDTILYALAPLPYATGIFPLLLNDAISIEFLPPVKEAQKMSFSERNKKGFKMGLKKGIDFFFGVGSVTYYVSLSIASLGSGHKSGSGSASGDGKKKISISPAMVVRLLKAKHLCRKEGRDLLPKDLFRLKGFMCAGTDNRLYRDDLEKLWGVRPMEIFAGTEPTCIGTEIWSRDGMYFFPDACFYEFIPEKEMERSLADPSYEPRTCLMNEVEEGEKYELVISVLKGGVFMRYRVGDVYRCIALENERDQVRFPRFEYID
;
A
#
# COMPACT_ATOMS: atom_id res chain seq x y z
N ASN A 1 -8.92 -0.99 13.51
CA ASN A 1 -7.66 -0.67 14.23
C ASN A 1 -6.43 -0.92 13.36
N ASN A 2 -6.31 -2.11 12.70
CA ASN A 2 -5.12 -2.50 11.93
C ASN A 2 -4.76 -1.52 10.82
N MET A 3 -5.75 -1.05 10.04
CA MET A 3 -5.52 -0.05 8.99
C MET A 3 -5.03 1.31 9.54
N LEU A 4 -5.52 1.72 10.71
CA LEU A 4 -5.01 2.91 11.39
C LEU A 4 -3.56 2.69 11.85
N GLY A 5 -3.26 1.50 12.38
CA GLY A 5 -1.90 1.10 12.71
C GLY A 5 -0.97 1.15 11.50
N CYS A 6 -1.41 0.64 10.34
CA CYS A 6 -0.65 0.75 9.08
C CYS A 6 -0.39 2.20 8.68
N LEU A 7 -1.40 3.07 8.79
CA LEU A 7 -1.25 4.49 8.47
C LEU A 7 -0.19 5.15 9.37
N MET A 8 -0.23 4.89 10.68
CA MET A 8 0.76 5.38 11.64
C MET A 8 2.16 4.84 11.34
N LEU A 9 2.29 3.53 11.13
CA LEU A 9 3.57 2.88 10.80
C LEU A 9 4.15 3.36 9.48
N SER A 10 3.30 3.78 8.53
CA SER A 10 3.77 4.29 7.24
C SER A 10 4.60 5.58 7.35
N THR A 11 4.41 6.34 8.43
CA THR A 11 5.15 7.58 8.71
C THR A 11 6.30 7.38 9.71
N SER A 12 6.35 6.21 10.34
CA SER A 12 7.25 5.94 11.45
C SER A 12 8.70 5.75 10.98
N SER A 13 9.63 6.33 11.73
CA SER A 13 11.07 6.10 11.60
C SER A 13 11.63 5.27 12.76
N GLY A 14 10.80 4.95 13.75
CA GLY A 14 11.14 4.16 14.92
C GLY A 14 9.94 3.93 15.82
N ARG A 15 10.14 3.20 16.91
CA ARG A 15 9.09 2.82 17.84
C ARG A 15 8.47 4.05 18.51
N GLY A 16 7.14 4.19 18.36
CA GLY A 16 6.39 5.29 18.95
C GLY A 16 6.48 6.63 18.21
N ASP A 17 7.25 6.66 17.12
CA ASP A 17 7.36 7.81 16.26
C ASP A 17 6.35 7.70 15.11
N PHE A 18 5.45 8.66 15.00
CA PHE A 18 4.49 8.76 13.89
C PHE A 18 4.04 10.21 13.68
N ASP A 19 3.76 10.56 12.42
CA ASP A 19 3.29 11.89 12.00
C ASP A 19 1.98 11.79 11.22
N VAL A 20 0.88 11.63 11.94
CA VAL A 20 -0.47 11.64 11.40
C VAL A 20 -1.27 12.75 12.07
N ASN A 21 -1.73 13.73 11.29
CA ASN A 21 -2.40 14.89 11.81
C ASN A 21 -3.83 15.02 11.25
N PRO A 22 -4.78 15.62 11.99
CA PRO A 22 -6.08 15.99 11.44
C PRO A 22 -5.93 16.87 10.20
N LYS A 23 -6.73 16.58 9.17
CA LYS A 23 -6.70 17.27 7.86
C LYS A 23 -5.52 16.90 6.94
N ASP A 24 -4.65 16.00 7.32
CA ASP A 24 -3.73 15.40 6.36
C ASP A 24 -4.51 14.83 5.17
N THR A 25 -3.91 14.87 4.00
CA THR A 25 -4.54 14.44 2.75
C THR A 25 -4.03 13.09 2.31
N ILE A 26 -4.93 12.21 1.86
CA ILE A 26 -4.57 10.91 1.32
C ILE A 26 -5.05 10.74 -0.11
N LEU A 27 -4.11 10.55 -1.05
CA LEU A 27 -4.40 10.06 -2.38
C LEU A 27 -4.49 8.53 -2.32
N TYR A 28 -5.46 7.94 -3.01
CA TYR A 28 -5.61 6.50 -3.02
C TYR A 28 -5.91 5.95 -4.41
N ALA A 29 -5.20 4.85 -4.76
CA ALA A 29 -5.28 4.13 -6.02
C ALA A 29 -5.63 2.66 -5.75
N LEU A 30 -6.80 2.44 -5.15
CA LEU A 30 -7.32 1.15 -4.71
C LEU A 30 -8.49 0.70 -5.59
N ALA A 31 -8.70 -0.61 -5.71
CA ALA A 31 -9.90 -1.12 -6.36
C ALA A 31 -11.16 -0.68 -5.59
N PRO A 32 -12.27 -0.37 -6.29
CA PRO A 32 -13.53 0.00 -5.64
C PRO A 32 -14.20 -1.22 -4.98
N LEU A 33 -15.30 -0.98 -4.27
CA LEU A 33 -16.20 -2.07 -3.88
C LEU A 33 -16.65 -2.88 -5.12
N PRO A 34 -16.82 -4.21 -5.03
CA PRO A 34 -16.85 -5.02 -3.80
C PRO A 34 -15.51 -5.55 -3.29
N TYR A 35 -14.39 -5.17 -3.88
CA TYR A 35 -13.07 -5.62 -3.43
C TYR A 35 -12.75 -5.10 -2.02
N ALA A 36 -12.04 -5.90 -1.23
CA ALA A 36 -11.63 -5.56 0.15
C ALA A 36 -10.88 -4.22 0.21
N THR A 37 -10.03 -3.94 -0.78
CA THR A 37 -9.32 -2.67 -0.88
C THR A 37 -10.24 -1.45 -0.97
N GLY A 38 -11.47 -1.61 -1.47
CA GLY A 38 -12.50 -0.56 -1.51
C GLY A 38 -13.12 -0.25 -0.15
N ILE A 39 -12.98 -1.16 0.83
CA ILE A 39 -13.48 -0.95 2.20
C ILE A 39 -12.52 -0.06 3.00
N PHE A 40 -11.21 -0.14 2.75
CA PHE A 40 -10.20 0.56 3.53
C PHE A 40 -10.38 2.08 3.63
N PRO A 41 -10.65 2.80 2.52
CA PRO A 41 -10.93 4.23 2.61
C PRO A 41 -12.15 4.56 3.49
N LEU A 42 -13.18 3.69 3.49
CA LEU A 42 -14.36 3.86 4.34
C LEU A 42 -14.00 3.71 5.81
N LEU A 43 -13.30 2.62 6.16
CA LEU A 43 -12.87 2.34 7.54
C LEU A 43 -11.96 3.44 8.10
N LEU A 44 -11.00 3.92 7.31
CA LEU A 44 -10.12 5.01 7.72
C LEU A 44 -10.88 6.34 7.84
N ASN A 45 -11.81 6.64 6.92
CA ASN A 45 -12.60 7.87 6.97
C ASN A 45 -13.48 7.95 8.22
N ASP A 46 -13.95 6.80 8.72
CA ASP A 46 -14.75 6.75 9.94
C ASP A 46 -13.89 6.80 11.21
N ALA A 47 -12.64 6.31 11.12
CA ALA A 47 -11.74 6.21 12.27
C ALA A 47 -10.93 7.49 12.53
N ILE A 48 -10.65 8.30 11.52
CA ILE A 48 -9.75 9.45 11.61
C ILE A 48 -10.18 10.59 10.69
N SER A 49 -10.00 11.84 11.15
CA SER A 49 -10.29 13.06 10.39
C SER A 49 -9.22 13.36 9.34
N ILE A 50 -9.05 12.47 8.39
CA ILE A 50 -8.13 12.59 7.24
C ILE A 50 -8.94 12.96 5.99
N GLU A 51 -8.37 13.75 5.08
CA GLU A 51 -9.04 14.14 3.86
C GLU A 51 -8.69 13.24 2.68
N PHE A 52 -9.65 12.44 2.22
CA PHE A 52 -9.49 11.57 1.05
C PHE A 52 -9.57 12.36 -0.26
N LEU A 53 -8.68 12.08 -1.22
CA LEU A 53 -8.60 12.72 -2.52
C LEU A 53 -8.90 11.72 -3.65
N PRO A 54 -10.10 11.73 -4.25
CA PRO A 54 -11.29 12.52 -3.90
C PRO A 54 -12.00 11.98 -2.65
N PRO A 55 -12.98 12.74 -2.08
CA PRO A 55 -13.77 12.27 -0.94
C PRO A 55 -14.42 10.92 -1.22
N VAL A 56 -14.41 9.99 -0.24
CA VAL A 56 -14.81 8.60 -0.42
C VAL A 56 -16.23 8.46 -0.97
N LYS A 57 -17.19 9.26 -0.46
CA LYS A 57 -18.59 9.25 -0.91
C LYS A 57 -18.75 9.66 -2.38
N GLU A 58 -17.93 10.58 -2.87
CA GLU A 58 -17.93 10.97 -4.28
C GLU A 58 -17.27 9.93 -5.17
N ALA A 59 -16.18 9.36 -4.70
CA ALA A 59 -15.36 8.37 -5.41
C ALA A 59 -16.13 7.11 -5.77
N GLN A 60 -17.11 6.71 -4.94
CA GLN A 60 -17.95 5.54 -5.19
C GLN A 60 -18.78 5.65 -6.48
N LYS A 61 -19.05 6.87 -6.95
CA LYS A 61 -19.82 7.13 -8.17
C LYS A 61 -18.95 7.34 -9.41
N MET A 62 -17.63 7.19 -9.29
CA MET A 62 -16.67 7.47 -10.35
C MET A 62 -16.05 6.18 -10.88
N SER A 63 -15.73 6.15 -12.16
CA SER A 63 -14.83 5.17 -12.71
C SER A 63 -13.43 5.30 -12.07
N PHE A 64 -12.64 4.23 -12.13
CA PHE A 64 -11.29 4.22 -11.58
C PHE A 64 -10.42 5.37 -12.18
N SER A 65 -10.49 5.56 -13.50
CA SER A 65 -9.74 6.63 -14.20
C SER A 65 -10.17 8.04 -13.77
N GLU A 66 -11.48 8.28 -13.66
CA GLU A 66 -12.00 9.58 -13.20
C GLU A 66 -11.59 9.88 -11.77
N ARG A 67 -11.67 8.88 -10.88
CA ARG A 67 -11.27 9.00 -9.49
C ARG A 67 -9.80 9.39 -9.37
N ASN A 68 -8.90 8.69 -10.05
CA ASN A 68 -7.47 8.98 -10.01
C ASN A 68 -7.16 10.37 -10.58
N LYS A 69 -7.75 10.75 -11.73
CA LYS A 69 -7.60 12.09 -12.31
C LYS A 69 -8.11 13.19 -11.37
N LYS A 70 -9.27 12.98 -10.72
CA LYS A 70 -9.84 13.95 -9.79
C LYS A 70 -9.01 14.03 -8.51
N GLY A 71 -8.62 12.91 -7.94
CA GLY A 71 -7.78 12.85 -6.74
C GLY A 71 -6.47 13.61 -6.96
N PHE A 72 -5.78 13.37 -8.07
CA PHE A 72 -4.56 14.08 -8.41
C PHE A 72 -4.78 15.59 -8.61
N LYS A 73 -5.83 16.00 -9.33
CA LYS A 73 -6.16 17.44 -9.47
C LYS A 73 -6.41 18.12 -8.11
N MET A 74 -7.06 17.39 -7.18
CA MET A 74 -7.24 17.89 -5.81
C MET A 74 -5.91 17.96 -5.06
N GLY A 75 -5.03 16.98 -5.24
CA GLY A 75 -3.68 16.98 -4.69
C GLY A 75 -2.83 18.15 -5.15
N LEU A 76 -2.94 18.58 -6.41
CA LEU A 76 -2.29 19.81 -6.90
C LEU A 76 -2.79 21.07 -6.22
N LYS A 77 -3.99 21.05 -5.65
CA LYS A 77 -4.55 22.19 -4.93
C LYS A 77 -4.23 22.15 -3.43
N LYS A 78 -4.32 20.97 -2.81
CA LYS A 78 -4.27 20.80 -1.35
C LYS A 78 -2.92 20.27 -0.84
N GLY A 79 -2.18 19.55 -1.66
CA GLY A 79 -1.06 18.71 -1.29
C GLY A 79 -1.46 17.25 -1.26
N ILE A 80 -0.48 16.37 -1.08
CA ILE A 80 -0.65 14.94 -0.83
C ILE A 80 0.33 14.58 0.28
N ASP A 81 -0.20 14.19 1.45
CA ASP A 81 0.59 13.77 2.60
C ASP A 81 0.77 12.26 2.63
N PHE A 82 -0.24 11.51 2.20
CA PHE A 82 -0.22 10.05 2.11
C PHE A 82 -0.61 9.57 0.72
N PHE A 83 0.02 8.47 0.31
CA PHE A 83 -0.42 7.72 -0.85
C PHE A 83 -0.68 6.26 -0.45
N PHE A 84 -1.84 5.74 -0.84
CA PHE A 84 -2.21 4.34 -0.62
C PHE A 84 -2.72 3.72 -1.91
N GLY A 85 -2.11 2.61 -2.34
CA GLY A 85 -2.50 1.95 -3.58
C GLY A 85 -2.11 0.48 -3.67
N VAL A 86 -2.47 -0.12 -4.80
CA VAL A 86 -2.00 -1.45 -5.20
C VAL A 86 -0.75 -1.27 -6.06
N GLY A 87 0.28 -2.08 -5.88
CA GLY A 87 1.63 -1.89 -6.41
C GLY A 87 1.71 -1.45 -7.86
N SER A 88 1.32 -2.31 -8.80
CA SER A 88 1.33 -1.99 -10.25
C SER A 88 0.48 -0.77 -10.60
N VAL A 89 -0.73 -0.69 -10.02
CA VAL A 89 -1.64 0.44 -10.26
C VAL A 89 -1.03 1.75 -9.78
N THR A 90 -0.43 1.74 -8.59
CA THR A 90 0.26 2.88 -8.00
C THR A 90 1.41 3.35 -8.89
N TYR A 91 2.17 2.42 -9.45
CA TYR A 91 3.27 2.70 -10.36
C TYR A 91 2.77 3.39 -11.65
N TYR A 92 1.77 2.85 -12.33
CA TYR A 92 1.22 3.46 -13.55
C TYR A 92 0.55 4.81 -13.31
N VAL A 93 -0.14 4.98 -12.18
CA VAL A 93 -0.67 6.28 -11.76
C VAL A 93 0.47 7.29 -11.56
N SER A 94 1.55 6.86 -10.93
CA SER A 94 2.73 7.71 -10.68
C SER A 94 3.43 8.15 -11.98
N LEU A 95 3.58 7.25 -12.95
CA LEU A 95 4.11 7.58 -14.28
C LEU A 95 3.20 8.58 -15.02
N SER A 96 1.88 8.42 -14.90
CA SER A 96 0.93 9.36 -15.50
C SER A 96 1.05 10.76 -14.89
N ILE A 97 1.33 10.84 -13.58
CA ILE A 97 1.60 12.08 -12.87
C ILE A 97 2.90 12.73 -13.36
N ALA A 98 3.96 11.95 -13.51
CA ALA A 98 5.25 12.42 -13.99
C ALA A 98 5.15 12.96 -15.43
N SER A 99 4.42 12.28 -16.33
CA SER A 99 4.22 12.70 -17.71
C SER A 99 3.47 14.03 -17.87
N LEU A 100 2.56 14.35 -16.94
CA LEU A 100 1.87 15.65 -16.92
C LEU A 100 2.83 16.80 -16.62
N GLY A 101 3.92 16.52 -15.92
CA GLY A 101 4.97 17.51 -15.60
C GLY A 101 5.94 17.78 -16.75
N SER A 102 6.27 16.76 -17.55
CA SER A 102 7.29 16.82 -18.60
C SER A 102 6.82 17.44 -19.92
N GLY A 103 5.52 17.61 -20.12
CA GLY A 103 4.97 18.17 -21.37
C GLY A 103 5.06 17.25 -22.59
N HIS A 104 5.53 16.02 -22.41
CA HIS A 104 5.56 15.02 -23.46
C HIS A 104 4.16 14.41 -23.65
N LYS A 105 3.63 14.50 -24.85
CA LYS A 105 2.43 13.76 -25.26
C LYS A 105 2.82 12.29 -25.42
N SER A 106 2.62 11.49 -24.36
CA SER A 106 2.67 10.04 -24.54
C SER A 106 1.50 9.62 -25.42
N GLY A 107 1.85 9.12 -26.62
CA GLY A 107 0.87 8.53 -27.53
C GLY A 107 0.39 7.21 -26.96
N SER A 108 -0.87 7.13 -26.64
CA SER A 108 -1.83 6.06 -26.87
C SER A 108 -3.06 6.26 -25.98
N GLY A 109 -4.22 6.34 -26.62
CA GLY A 109 -5.52 6.43 -25.96
C GLY A 109 -6.23 7.71 -26.33
N SER A 110 -7.05 7.64 -27.38
CA SER A 110 -7.97 8.67 -27.83
C SER A 110 -8.82 9.19 -26.66
N ALA A 111 -8.49 10.35 -26.17
CA ALA A 111 -9.39 11.17 -25.38
C ALA A 111 -9.93 12.26 -26.30
N SER A 112 -11.11 12.00 -26.83
CA SER A 112 -11.97 12.98 -27.47
C SER A 112 -12.11 14.22 -26.59
N GLY A 113 -12.06 15.36 -27.25
CA GLY A 113 -12.11 16.71 -26.74
C GLY A 113 -13.00 16.95 -25.54
N ASP A 114 -12.39 17.43 -24.50
CA ASP A 114 -13.07 18.28 -23.52
C ASP A 114 -12.19 19.50 -23.27
N GLY A 115 -12.82 20.66 -23.41
CA GLY A 115 -12.16 21.97 -23.45
C GLY A 115 -11.18 22.16 -22.30
N LYS A 116 -10.14 22.96 -22.53
CA LYS A 116 -9.10 23.36 -21.57
C LYS A 116 -9.71 23.86 -20.26
N LYS A 117 -10.18 22.94 -19.39
CA LYS A 117 -10.54 23.28 -18.01
C LYS A 117 -9.24 23.64 -17.29
N LYS A 118 -9.06 24.92 -16.98
CA LYS A 118 -7.96 25.43 -16.16
C LYS A 118 -7.92 24.61 -14.86
N ILE A 119 -6.84 23.86 -14.67
CA ILE A 119 -6.59 23.15 -13.41
C ILE A 119 -6.32 24.25 -12.38
N SER A 120 -7.17 24.35 -11.37
CA SER A 120 -6.95 25.28 -10.25
C SER A 120 -5.81 24.70 -9.40
N ILE A 121 -4.67 25.37 -9.40
CA ILE A 121 -3.48 25.04 -8.63
C ILE A 121 -3.33 26.07 -7.52
N SER A 122 -2.94 25.66 -6.30
CA SER A 122 -2.71 26.62 -5.21
C SER A 122 -1.47 27.49 -5.51
N PRO A 123 -1.43 28.74 -5.03
CA PRO A 123 -0.25 29.60 -5.21
C PRO A 123 1.04 28.96 -4.71
N ALA A 124 0.99 28.28 -3.57
CA ALA A 124 2.12 27.54 -3.02
C ALA A 124 2.61 26.41 -3.96
N MET A 125 1.68 25.69 -4.59
CA MET A 125 2.01 24.65 -5.56
C MET A 125 2.59 25.23 -6.86
N VAL A 126 2.12 26.42 -7.29
CA VAL A 126 2.73 27.13 -8.45
C VAL A 126 4.19 27.45 -8.17
N VAL A 127 4.49 28.02 -7.00
CA VAL A 127 5.88 28.32 -6.60
C VAL A 127 6.72 27.04 -6.54
N ARG A 128 6.17 25.97 -5.97
CA ARG A 128 6.85 24.66 -5.89
C ARG A 128 7.12 24.10 -7.28
N LEU A 129 6.14 24.15 -8.18
CA LEU A 129 6.29 23.69 -9.56
C LEU A 129 7.37 24.48 -10.33
N LEU A 130 7.43 25.80 -10.15
CA LEU A 130 8.45 26.64 -10.80
C LEU A 130 9.85 26.30 -10.28
N LYS A 131 10.01 26.17 -8.96
CA LYS A 131 11.28 25.73 -8.34
C LYS A 131 11.70 24.34 -8.82
N ALA A 132 10.76 23.39 -8.82
CA ALA A 132 11.00 22.03 -9.28
C ALA A 132 11.43 22.00 -10.76
N LYS A 133 10.74 22.70 -11.64
CA LYS A 133 11.12 22.80 -13.07
C LYS A 133 12.50 23.43 -13.26
N HIS A 134 12.84 24.43 -12.49
CA HIS A 134 14.20 25.03 -12.55
C HIS A 134 15.26 24.03 -12.14
N LEU A 135 15.07 23.32 -11.04
CA LEU A 135 15.98 22.30 -10.52
C LEU A 135 16.14 21.14 -11.52
N CYS A 136 15.03 20.59 -12.01
CA CYS A 136 15.04 19.49 -12.98
C CYS A 136 15.77 19.86 -14.27
N ARG A 137 15.59 21.10 -14.79
CA ARG A 137 16.34 21.59 -15.93
C ARG A 137 17.85 21.66 -15.66
N LYS A 138 18.25 22.12 -14.48
CA LYS A 138 19.64 22.16 -14.07
C LYS A 138 20.28 20.77 -13.96
N GLU A 139 19.49 19.80 -13.52
CA GLU A 139 19.89 18.40 -13.35
C GLU A 139 19.73 17.55 -14.61
N GLY A 140 19.15 18.10 -15.69
CA GLY A 140 18.93 17.38 -16.94
C GLY A 140 17.95 16.20 -16.84
N ARG A 141 16.99 16.26 -15.92
CA ARG A 141 15.99 15.21 -15.69
C ARG A 141 14.56 15.69 -15.77
N ASP A 142 13.66 14.74 -15.94
CA ASP A 142 12.22 15.00 -15.90
C ASP A 142 11.73 15.29 -14.49
N LEU A 143 10.56 15.97 -14.43
CA LEU A 143 9.84 16.28 -13.20
C LEU A 143 9.20 15.00 -12.64
N LEU A 144 9.46 14.70 -11.38
CA LEU A 144 8.90 13.55 -10.67
C LEU A 144 7.88 14.00 -9.60
N PRO A 145 6.99 13.10 -9.16
CA PRO A 145 6.03 13.40 -8.08
C PRO A 145 6.68 13.96 -6.82
N LYS A 146 7.84 13.46 -6.41
CA LYS A 146 8.61 13.95 -5.23
C LYS A 146 9.04 15.42 -5.31
N ASP A 147 9.15 15.97 -6.52
CA ASP A 147 9.48 17.38 -6.69
C ASP A 147 8.29 18.30 -6.37
N LEU A 148 7.08 17.77 -6.43
CA LEU A 148 5.82 18.48 -6.17
C LEU A 148 5.23 18.17 -4.79
N PHE A 149 5.34 16.92 -4.35
CA PHE A 149 4.73 16.43 -3.13
C PHE A 149 5.81 15.91 -2.16
N ARG A 150 5.52 16.03 -0.88
CA ARG A 150 6.33 15.44 0.18
C ARG A 150 5.45 14.51 0.98
N LEU A 151 5.48 13.23 0.61
CA LEU A 151 4.72 12.24 1.35
C LEU A 151 5.28 12.09 2.76
N LYS A 152 4.38 12.01 3.73
CA LYS A 152 4.67 11.56 5.09
C LYS A 152 4.67 10.04 5.15
N GLY A 153 3.70 9.41 4.49
CA GLY A 153 3.56 7.97 4.45
C GLY A 153 3.14 7.46 3.07
N PHE A 154 3.65 6.28 2.73
CA PHE A 154 3.34 5.61 1.47
C PHE A 154 3.04 4.14 1.76
N MET A 155 1.84 3.69 1.40
CA MET A 155 1.36 2.33 1.67
C MET A 155 1.02 1.64 0.35
N CYS A 156 1.47 0.40 0.18
CA CYS A 156 1.14 -0.45 -0.96
C CYS A 156 0.61 -1.80 -0.49
N ALA A 157 -0.51 -2.22 -1.08
CA ALA A 157 -1.05 -3.57 -0.95
C ALA A 157 -0.90 -4.33 -2.26
N GLY A 158 -0.87 -5.64 -2.21
CA GLY A 158 -0.80 -6.51 -3.37
C GLY A 158 0.49 -7.32 -3.45
N THR A 159 0.43 -8.43 -4.17
CA THR A 159 1.51 -9.41 -4.28
C THR A 159 2.65 -8.94 -5.20
N ASP A 160 2.39 -7.95 -6.07
CA ASP A 160 3.33 -7.40 -7.03
C ASP A 160 4.16 -6.20 -6.52
N ASN A 161 3.97 -5.79 -5.27
CA ASN A 161 4.61 -4.60 -4.69
C ASN A 161 6.13 -4.62 -4.84
N ARG A 162 6.74 -5.76 -4.64
CA ARG A 162 8.19 -5.96 -4.67
C ARG A 162 8.80 -5.54 -6.01
N LEU A 163 8.08 -5.77 -7.12
CA LEU A 163 8.56 -5.44 -8.47
C LEU A 163 8.65 -3.92 -8.71
N TYR A 164 7.81 -3.15 -8.05
CA TYR A 164 7.67 -1.70 -8.28
C TYR A 164 8.23 -0.84 -7.15
N ARG A 165 8.64 -1.45 -6.05
CA ARG A 165 9.00 -0.78 -4.80
C ARG A 165 10.10 0.26 -4.98
N ASP A 166 11.21 -0.12 -5.62
CA ASP A 166 12.36 0.76 -5.80
C ASP A 166 12.06 1.90 -6.79
N ASP A 167 11.25 1.63 -7.81
CA ASP A 167 10.85 2.68 -8.76
C ASP A 167 9.83 3.65 -8.15
N LEU A 168 8.93 3.15 -7.32
CA LEU A 168 8.02 4.00 -6.54
C LEU A 168 8.79 4.89 -5.56
N GLU A 169 9.80 4.36 -4.89
CA GLU A 169 10.68 5.15 -4.03
C GLU A 169 11.42 6.25 -4.80
N LYS A 170 11.94 5.95 -5.99
CA LYS A 170 12.56 6.96 -6.87
C LYS A 170 11.57 8.05 -7.27
N LEU A 171 10.33 7.67 -7.61
CA LEU A 171 9.28 8.58 -8.04
C LEU A 171 8.78 9.50 -6.91
N TRP A 172 8.61 8.99 -5.70
CA TRP A 172 7.96 9.70 -4.59
C TRP A 172 8.93 10.15 -3.50
N GLY A 173 10.16 9.60 -3.47
CA GLY A 173 11.17 9.91 -2.45
C GLY A 173 10.90 9.28 -1.08
N VAL A 174 9.91 8.40 -1.00
CA VAL A 174 9.54 7.62 0.19
C VAL A 174 9.35 6.17 -0.23
N ARG A 175 10.01 5.24 0.48
CA ARG A 175 9.87 3.81 0.23
C ARG A 175 8.46 3.34 0.62
N PRO A 176 7.71 2.69 -0.27
CA PRO A 176 6.40 2.16 0.06
C PRO A 176 6.50 1.13 1.18
N MET A 177 5.59 1.22 2.14
CA MET A 177 5.36 0.21 3.15
C MET A 177 4.40 -0.85 2.61
N GLU A 178 4.80 -2.09 2.69
CA GLU A 178 3.96 -3.21 2.28
C GLU A 178 2.91 -3.54 3.34
N ILE A 179 1.68 -3.76 2.86
CA ILE A 179 0.54 -4.17 3.69
C ILE A 179 -0.02 -5.45 3.11
N PHE A 180 -0.18 -6.46 3.94
CA PHE A 180 -0.92 -7.65 3.59
C PHE A 180 -2.40 -7.50 3.92
N ALA A 181 -3.20 -7.50 2.87
CA ALA A 181 -4.63 -7.31 2.97
C ALA A 181 -5.33 -8.15 1.89
N GLY A 182 -6.23 -9.00 2.31
CA GLY A 182 -7.08 -9.84 1.46
C GLY A 182 -8.55 -9.63 1.76
N THR A 183 -9.39 -10.27 0.97
CA THR A 183 -10.85 -10.22 1.17
C THR A 183 -11.24 -10.96 2.44
N GLU A 184 -10.64 -12.10 2.70
CA GLU A 184 -10.94 -13.00 3.81
C GLU A 184 -10.46 -12.41 5.15
N PRO A 185 -9.16 -12.03 5.28
CA PRO A 185 -8.62 -11.58 6.56
C PRO A 185 -8.71 -10.07 6.77
N THR A 186 -9.11 -9.30 5.76
CA THR A 186 -9.10 -7.84 5.70
C THR A 186 -7.65 -7.32 5.68
N CYS A 187 -7.07 -6.91 6.81
CA CYS A 187 -5.69 -6.47 6.93
C CYS A 187 -5.05 -7.17 8.12
N ILE A 188 -4.12 -8.07 7.86
CA ILE A 188 -3.52 -8.94 8.88
C ILE A 188 -2.01 -8.81 9.01
N GLY A 189 -1.34 -8.12 8.08
CA GLY A 189 0.10 -7.97 8.14
C GLY A 189 0.58 -6.65 7.56
N THR A 190 1.74 -6.20 8.00
CA THR A 190 2.39 -4.99 7.53
C THR A 190 3.88 -5.01 7.82
N GLU A 191 4.64 -4.30 7.00
CA GLU A 191 5.99 -3.89 7.40
C GLU A 191 5.93 -2.85 8.52
N ILE A 192 7.06 -2.67 9.17
CA ILE A 192 7.27 -1.59 10.14
C ILE A 192 8.24 -0.54 9.56
N TRP A 193 8.78 0.34 10.38
CA TRP A 193 9.68 1.43 9.98
C TRP A 193 10.96 0.98 9.26
N SER A 194 11.45 -0.23 9.51
CA SER A 194 12.63 -0.79 8.81
C SER A 194 12.39 -1.18 7.35
N ARG A 195 11.14 -1.42 6.96
CA ARG A 195 10.74 -1.80 5.58
C ARG A 195 11.50 -3.03 5.05
N ASP A 196 11.74 -4.00 5.89
CA ASP A 196 12.59 -5.17 5.59
C ASP A 196 11.91 -6.52 5.85
N GLY A 197 10.60 -6.55 5.81
CA GLY A 197 9.77 -7.74 5.96
C GLY A 197 8.51 -7.46 6.77
N MET A 198 7.57 -8.37 6.67
CA MET A 198 6.20 -8.24 7.16
C MET A 198 6.04 -8.92 8.52
N TYR A 199 5.25 -8.31 9.37
CA TYR A 199 4.78 -8.87 10.64
C TYR A 199 3.27 -9.05 10.59
N PHE A 200 2.77 -10.19 11.03
CA PHE A 200 1.34 -10.42 11.18
C PHE A 200 0.83 -9.80 12.49
N PHE A 201 -0.32 -9.14 12.42
CA PHE A 201 -0.97 -8.58 13.61
C PHE A 201 -1.51 -9.69 14.51
N PRO A 202 -1.01 -9.85 15.74
CA PRO A 202 -1.35 -11.00 16.58
C PRO A 202 -2.81 -11.05 17.03
N ASP A 203 -3.53 -9.92 16.96
CA ASP A 203 -4.93 -9.79 17.33
C ASP A 203 -5.92 -9.80 16.15
N ALA A 204 -5.42 -9.91 14.91
CA ALA A 204 -6.27 -9.89 13.71
C ALA A 204 -6.98 -11.23 13.50
N CYS A 205 -6.22 -12.32 13.49
CA CYS A 205 -6.69 -13.68 13.28
C CYS A 205 -5.93 -14.64 14.20
N PHE A 206 -6.40 -15.87 14.29
CA PHE A 206 -5.59 -16.97 14.73
C PHE A 206 -4.84 -17.53 13.52
N TYR A 207 -3.53 -17.65 13.63
CA TYR A 207 -2.64 -18.03 12.55
C TYR A 207 -2.10 -19.43 12.76
N GLU A 208 -2.15 -20.24 11.70
CA GLU A 208 -1.44 -21.51 11.57
C GLU A 208 -0.61 -21.45 10.30
N PHE A 209 0.44 -22.22 10.25
CA PHE A 209 1.41 -22.25 9.16
C PHE A 209 1.62 -23.69 8.70
N ILE A 210 1.39 -23.98 7.42
CA ILE A 210 1.66 -25.29 6.82
C ILE A 210 3.09 -25.27 6.28
N PRO A 211 4.04 -26.08 6.85
CA PRO A 211 5.39 -26.17 6.34
C PRO A 211 5.45 -26.63 4.88
N GLU A 212 6.45 -26.21 4.11
CA GLU A 212 6.60 -26.52 2.67
C GLU A 212 6.44 -28.00 2.38
N LYS A 213 7.05 -28.89 3.17
CA LYS A 213 6.94 -30.36 3.02
C LYS A 213 5.51 -30.89 3.18
N GLU A 214 4.75 -30.32 4.09
CA GLU A 214 3.35 -30.69 4.31
C GLU A 214 2.45 -30.14 3.19
N MET A 215 2.76 -28.94 2.69
CA MET A 215 2.11 -28.35 1.53
C MET A 215 2.31 -29.23 0.28
N GLU A 216 3.54 -29.63 -0.02
CA GLU A 216 3.87 -30.53 -1.15
C GLU A 216 3.11 -31.84 -1.07
N ARG A 217 3.01 -32.46 0.12
CA ARG A 217 2.23 -33.67 0.33
C ARG A 217 0.75 -33.48 0.04
N SER A 218 0.16 -32.35 0.51
CA SER A 218 -1.24 -32.07 0.27
C SER A 218 -1.55 -31.74 -1.19
N LEU A 219 -0.57 -31.24 -1.94
CA LEU A 219 -0.69 -31.03 -3.39
C LEU A 219 -0.61 -32.36 -4.16
N ALA A 220 0.22 -33.30 -3.69
CA ALA A 220 0.36 -34.61 -4.30
C ALA A 220 -0.83 -35.54 -3.99
N ASP A 221 -1.44 -35.42 -2.82
CA ASP A 221 -2.60 -36.20 -2.37
C ASP A 221 -3.66 -35.27 -1.76
N PRO A 222 -4.73 -34.95 -2.50
CA PRO A 222 -5.81 -34.10 -2.01
C PRO A 222 -6.56 -34.65 -0.77
N SER A 223 -6.41 -35.94 -0.45
CA SER A 223 -6.99 -36.54 0.75
C SER A 223 -6.11 -36.35 2.00
N TYR A 224 -4.88 -35.92 1.81
CA TYR A 224 -3.93 -35.68 2.89
C TYR A 224 -4.25 -34.38 3.63
N GLU A 225 -4.47 -34.47 4.92
CA GLU A 225 -4.63 -33.30 5.79
C GLU A 225 -3.25 -32.84 6.29
N PRO A 226 -2.74 -31.68 5.84
CA PRO A 226 -1.40 -31.23 6.22
C PRO A 226 -1.35 -30.82 7.68
N ARG A 227 -0.24 -31.11 8.33
CA ARG A 227 0.03 -30.63 9.69
C ARG A 227 0.38 -29.16 9.64
N THR A 228 -0.10 -28.44 10.66
CA THR A 228 0.22 -27.03 10.85
C THR A 228 1.13 -26.85 12.07
N CYS A 229 1.88 -25.74 12.10
CA CYS A 229 2.56 -25.23 13.27
C CYS A 229 2.04 -23.84 13.63
N LEU A 230 2.32 -23.40 14.85
CA LEU A 230 1.95 -22.07 15.34
C LEU A 230 3.10 -21.07 15.08
N MET A 231 2.82 -19.79 15.26
CA MET A 231 3.76 -18.70 15.00
C MET A 231 5.06 -18.80 15.81
N ASN A 232 5.02 -19.40 16.99
CA ASN A 232 6.18 -19.63 17.86
C ASN A 232 6.95 -20.92 17.51
N GLU A 233 6.47 -21.67 16.53
CA GLU A 233 7.07 -22.94 16.07
C GLU A 233 7.66 -22.81 14.66
N VAL A 234 7.54 -21.65 14.02
CA VAL A 234 8.16 -21.41 12.72
C VAL A 234 9.68 -21.32 12.84
N GLU A 235 10.39 -21.73 11.79
CA GLU A 235 11.86 -21.74 11.73
C GLU A 235 12.37 -20.74 10.70
N GLU A 236 13.50 -20.11 10.97
CA GLU A 236 14.13 -19.16 10.07
C GLU A 236 14.59 -19.85 8.78
N GLY A 237 14.30 -19.24 7.64
CA GLY A 237 14.62 -19.74 6.30
C GLY A 237 13.53 -20.61 5.67
N GLU A 238 12.66 -21.21 6.49
CA GLU A 238 11.61 -22.13 6.02
C GLU A 238 10.41 -21.38 5.42
N LYS A 239 9.69 -22.09 4.54
CA LYS A 239 8.50 -21.57 3.85
C LYS A 239 7.23 -22.20 4.40
N TYR A 240 6.18 -21.40 4.43
CA TYR A 240 4.89 -21.78 5.00
C TYR A 240 3.75 -21.24 4.17
N GLU A 241 2.72 -22.05 3.94
CA GLU A 241 1.41 -21.57 3.50
C GLU A 241 0.62 -21.04 4.71
N LEU A 242 0.01 -19.89 4.56
CA LEU A 242 -0.75 -19.24 5.62
C LEU A 242 -2.15 -19.84 5.76
N VAL A 243 -2.51 -20.20 6.98
CA VAL A 243 -3.86 -20.62 7.37
C VAL A 243 -4.40 -19.65 8.42
N ILE A 244 -5.62 -19.20 8.26
CA ILE A 244 -6.25 -18.23 9.16
C ILE A 244 -7.58 -18.75 9.75
N SER A 245 -7.83 -18.36 11.00
CA SER A 245 -9.16 -18.47 11.60
C SER A 245 -9.61 -17.09 12.08
N VAL A 246 -10.71 -16.61 11.49
CA VAL A 246 -11.26 -15.28 11.79
C VAL A 246 -12.27 -15.41 12.93
N LEU A 247 -11.84 -15.14 14.16
CA LEU A 247 -12.64 -15.34 15.37
C LEU A 247 -13.60 -14.17 15.71
N LYS A 248 -13.58 -13.09 14.90
CA LYS A 248 -14.38 -11.88 15.13
C LYS A 248 -15.67 -11.84 14.28
N GLY A 249 -16.36 -12.98 14.19
CA GLY A 249 -17.63 -13.10 13.44
C GLY A 249 -17.46 -13.42 11.95
N GLY A 250 -16.25 -13.78 11.51
CA GLY A 250 -16.01 -14.29 10.17
C GLY A 250 -16.42 -15.75 10.00
N VAL A 251 -16.60 -16.17 8.75
CA VAL A 251 -16.94 -17.57 8.40
C VAL A 251 -15.69 -18.43 8.17
N PHE A 252 -14.53 -17.81 8.09
CA PHE A 252 -13.28 -18.47 7.76
C PHE A 252 -12.66 -19.11 9.01
N MET A 253 -12.73 -20.43 9.09
CA MET A 253 -12.12 -21.26 10.13
C MET A 253 -11.13 -22.20 9.47
N ARG A 254 -9.87 -22.17 9.92
CA ARG A 254 -8.75 -22.91 9.32
C ARG A 254 -8.71 -22.78 7.79
N TYR A 255 -8.93 -21.57 7.32
CA TYR A 255 -8.97 -21.27 5.88
C TYR A 255 -7.55 -21.16 5.33
N ARG A 256 -7.23 -21.98 4.35
CA ARG A 256 -5.96 -21.91 3.60
C ARG A 256 -6.06 -20.72 2.66
N VAL A 257 -5.24 -19.70 2.89
CA VAL A 257 -5.23 -18.49 2.07
C VAL A 257 -4.65 -18.77 0.69
N GLY A 258 -3.72 -19.73 0.61
CA GLY A 258 -2.98 -20.06 -0.60
C GLY A 258 -1.67 -19.27 -0.76
N ASP A 259 -1.49 -18.23 0.05
CA ASP A 259 -0.27 -17.41 0.02
C ASP A 259 0.86 -18.10 0.80
N VAL A 260 2.05 -18.10 0.20
CA VAL A 260 3.26 -18.70 0.77
C VAL A 260 4.23 -17.62 1.24
N TYR A 261 4.68 -17.76 2.47
CA TYR A 261 5.63 -16.86 3.11
C TYR A 261 6.89 -17.59 3.55
N ARG A 262 8.04 -16.94 3.45
CA ARG A 262 9.28 -17.38 4.08
C ARG A 262 9.45 -16.65 5.41
N CYS A 263 9.75 -17.39 6.47
CA CYS A 263 10.21 -16.80 7.72
C CYS A 263 11.66 -16.34 7.55
N ILE A 264 11.91 -15.02 7.61
CA ILE A 264 13.25 -14.46 7.37
C ILE A 264 14.01 -14.13 8.65
N ALA A 265 13.30 -14.08 9.78
CA ALA A 265 13.90 -13.94 11.10
C ALA A 265 12.84 -14.21 12.17
N LEU A 266 13.25 -14.75 13.31
CA LEU A 266 12.35 -15.00 14.46
C LEU A 266 12.18 -13.76 15.35
N GLU A 267 13.17 -12.89 15.35
CA GLU A 267 13.16 -11.61 16.07
C GLU A 267 13.98 -10.56 15.33
N ASN A 268 13.81 -9.31 15.69
CA ASN A 268 14.57 -8.19 15.15
C ASN A 268 15.10 -7.36 16.31
N GLU A 269 16.34 -7.60 16.68
CA GLU A 269 17.01 -6.89 17.79
C GLU A 269 17.11 -5.39 17.55
N ARG A 270 17.39 -5.00 16.29
CA ARG A 270 17.51 -3.59 15.91
C ARG A 270 16.23 -2.81 16.19
N ASP A 271 15.09 -3.40 15.86
CA ASP A 271 13.77 -2.77 15.99
C ASP A 271 13.08 -3.16 17.31
N GLN A 272 13.72 -4.01 18.13
CA GLN A 272 13.21 -4.54 19.40
C GLN A 272 11.85 -5.25 19.24
N VAL A 273 11.69 -6.00 18.16
CA VAL A 273 10.48 -6.79 17.85
C VAL A 273 10.79 -8.26 18.03
N ARG A 274 10.01 -8.93 18.89
CA ARG A 274 10.12 -10.36 19.22
C ARG A 274 9.01 -11.18 18.58
N PHE A 275 8.76 -10.94 17.28
CA PHE A 275 7.82 -11.68 16.46
C PHE A 275 8.52 -12.13 15.18
N PRO A 276 8.17 -13.32 14.64
CA PRO A 276 8.67 -13.76 13.36
C PRO A 276 8.34 -12.75 12.26
N ARG A 277 9.30 -12.55 11.39
CA ARG A 277 9.24 -11.67 10.24
C ARG A 277 9.20 -12.48 8.97
N PHE A 278 8.32 -12.11 8.07
CA PHE A 278 8.01 -12.88 6.88
C PHE A 278 8.23 -12.08 5.60
N GLU A 279 8.52 -12.81 4.53
CA GLU A 279 8.60 -12.34 3.16
C GLU A 279 7.58 -13.12 2.32
N TYR A 280 6.75 -12.41 1.55
CA TYR A 280 5.84 -13.05 0.60
C TYR A 280 6.64 -13.70 -0.55
N ILE A 281 6.26 -14.92 -0.93
CA ILE A 281 6.94 -15.70 -1.98
C ILE A 281 6.02 -15.91 -3.17
N ASP A 282 4.80 -16.44 -2.95
CA ASP A 282 3.85 -16.79 -4.00
C ASP A 282 2.40 -16.74 -3.50
#